data_9e9e35abd7ce52ee285ca69412cd1a03
#
_entry.id   9e9e35abd7ce52ee285ca69412cd1a03
#
_cell.length_a   1.000
_cell.length_b   1.000
_cell.length_c   1.000
_cell.angle_alpha   90.00
_cell.angle_beta   90.00
_cell.angle_gamma   90.00
#
_symmetry.space_group_name_H-M   'P 1'
#
loop_
_entity.id
_entity.type
_entity.pdbx_description
1 polymer ?
#
loop_
_entity_poly.entity_id
_entity_poly.type
_entity_poly.pdbx_seq_one_letter_code
_entity_poly.pdbx_strand_id
1 'polypeptide(L)'
;MKIFRSIDITRKQITSIALEILVLLPCLFVFVSAHSLAQDTRYNDNESASSPVGEVSLVIGKAFLSSANMRGLRVRSGDFIREGDTIRTESNGHVHVRFIDEAVLSVRPRSELQVLAYRFDEANPENSLVKLNLLEGTARTVSGEAAKTARERFRLNTPIAAIGVRGTDFVVSATADSLKALVNDGAIVVAPFSTQCLQGGTGPCNFNSVELGGGSMQILE
;
A
#
# COMPACT_ATOMS: atom_id res chain seq x y z
N MET A 1 50.01 3.55 77.48
CA MET A 1 48.86 3.53 78.37
C MET A 1 47.67 4.11 77.57
N LYS A 2 46.90 3.24 76.89
CA LYS A 2 45.76 3.63 76.07
C LYS A 2 44.47 3.42 76.84
N ILE A 3 43.76 4.51 77.10
CA ILE A 3 42.49 4.49 77.82
C ILE A 3 41.41 4.09 76.83
N PHE A 4 40.79 2.92 76.98
CA PHE A 4 39.62 2.48 76.31
C PHE A 4 38.36 3.09 76.99
N ARG A 5 37.68 4.01 76.37
CA ARG A 5 36.35 4.49 76.81
C ARG A 5 35.26 3.56 76.25
N SER A 6 34.69 2.77 77.12
CA SER A 6 33.51 1.96 76.85
C SER A 6 32.30 2.90 76.73
N ILE A 7 31.59 2.84 75.60
CA ILE A 7 30.34 3.56 75.43
C ILE A 7 29.22 2.57 75.77
N ASP A 8 28.61 2.78 76.93
CA ASP A 8 27.40 2.04 77.35
C ASP A 8 26.18 2.59 76.65
N ILE A 9 25.71 1.88 75.59
CA ILE A 9 24.47 2.20 74.91
C ILE A 9 23.33 1.47 75.62
N THR A 10 22.53 2.19 76.36
CA THR A 10 21.41 1.66 77.12
C THR A 10 20.33 1.15 76.17
N ARG A 11 19.68 0.03 76.54
CA ARG A 11 18.66 -0.73 75.80
C ARG A 11 17.48 0.13 75.35
N LYS A 12 17.24 1.29 75.91
CA LYS A 12 16.21 2.30 75.56
C LYS A 12 16.52 3.06 74.31
N GLN A 13 17.79 3.30 73.93
CA GLN A 13 18.15 4.03 72.70
C GLN A 13 18.03 3.16 71.44
N ILE A 14 18.23 1.85 71.58
CA ILE A 14 18.11 0.91 70.47
C ILE A 14 16.64 0.77 69.98
N THR A 15 15.69 0.81 70.91
CA THR A 15 14.25 0.70 70.57
C THR A 15 13.71 1.96 69.90
N SER A 16 14.25 3.14 70.18
CA SER A 16 13.83 4.42 69.58
C SER A 16 14.31 4.51 68.11
N ILE A 17 15.54 4.11 67.84
CA ILE A 17 16.11 4.13 66.47
C ILE A 17 15.46 3.08 65.59
N ALA A 18 15.14 1.90 66.13
CA ALA A 18 14.44 0.84 65.39
C ALA A 18 13.00 1.24 65.01
N LEU A 19 12.32 2.03 65.84
CA LEU A 19 10.95 2.46 65.59
C LEU A 19 10.88 3.57 64.50
N GLU A 20 11.86 4.46 64.45
CA GLU A 20 11.94 5.52 63.40
C GLU A 20 12.28 4.91 62.03
N ILE A 21 13.15 3.92 61.96
CA ILE A 21 13.49 3.23 60.69
C ILE A 21 12.29 2.42 60.18
N LEU A 22 11.50 1.83 61.06
CA LEU A 22 10.33 1.04 60.72
C LEU A 22 9.16 1.91 60.13
N VAL A 23 9.04 3.16 60.56
CA VAL A 23 7.99 4.09 60.06
C VAL A 23 8.39 4.74 58.73
N LEU A 24 9.67 4.95 58.46
CA LEU A 24 10.17 5.58 57.22
C LEU A 24 10.28 4.59 56.05
N LEU A 25 10.45 3.29 56.30
CA LEU A 25 10.57 2.27 55.25
C LEU A 25 9.31 2.13 54.38
N PRO A 26 8.07 2.13 54.91
CA PRO A 26 6.88 2.00 54.08
C PRO A 26 6.61 3.25 53.18
N CYS A 27 7.03 4.47 53.63
CA CYS A 27 6.91 5.65 52.81
C CYS A 27 7.85 5.66 51.59
N LEU A 28 9.04 5.09 51.74
CA LEU A 28 9.99 4.98 50.63
C LEU A 28 9.54 3.94 49.57
N PHE A 29 8.86 2.85 50.04
CA PHE A 29 8.34 1.81 49.13
C PHE A 29 7.13 2.28 48.31
N VAL A 30 6.27 3.16 48.84
CA VAL A 30 5.13 3.73 48.13
C VAL A 30 5.55 4.71 47.03
N PHE A 31 6.69 5.44 47.25
CA PHE A 31 7.19 6.39 46.25
C PHE A 31 7.86 5.73 45.04
N VAL A 32 8.47 4.54 45.23
CA VAL A 32 9.09 3.78 44.13
C VAL A 32 8.06 3.10 43.24
N SER A 33 6.87 2.75 43.78
CA SER A 33 5.81 2.09 43.03
C SER A 33 5.01 3.04 42.10
N ALA A 34 5.11 4.35 42.31
CA ALA A 34 4.37 5.35 41.52
C ALA A 34 5.09 5.79 40.22
N HIS A 35 6.35 5.38 40.03
CA HIS A 35 7.12 5.73 38.82
C HIS A 35 7.15 4.63 37.77
N SER A 36 6.48 3.49 37.99
CA SER A 36 6.50 2.33 37.07
C SER A 36 5.29 2.25 36.13
N LEU A 37 4.39 3.23 36.11
CA LEU A 37 3.17 3.17 35.30
C LEU A 37 3.11 4.21 34.16
N ALA A 38 4.20 4.93 33.92
CA ALA A 38 4.38 5.69 32.69
C ALA A 38 5.31 4.93 31.75
N GLN A 39 5.03 3.65 31.46
CA GLN A 39 5.45 3.06 30.20
C GLN A 39 4.54 3.66 29.15
N ASP A 40 5.06 4.73 28.55
CA ASP A 40 4.71 5.25 27.27
C ASP A 40 4.65 4.04 26.32
N THR A 41 3.46 3.44 26.16
CA THR A 41 3.17 2.54 25.05
C THR A 41 3.20 3.44 23.81
N ARG A 42 4.41 3.80 23.38
CA ARG A 42 4.63 4.12 21.98
C ARG A 42 4.18 2.88 21.24
N TYR A 43 2.93 2.91 20.83
CA TYR A 43 2.45 2.09 19.75
C TYR A 43 3.48 2.25 18.63
N ASN A 44 4.29 1.21 18.43
CA ASN A 44 5.20 1.14 17.31
C ASN A 44 4.32 1.10 16.06
N ASP A 45 4.03 2.27 15.48
CA ASP A 45 3.53 2.44 14.11
C ASP A 45 4.61 2.02 13.08
N ASN A 46 5.36 0.97 13.39
CA ASN A 46 6.21 0.23 12.46
C ASN A 46 5.42 -0.90 11.79
N GLU A 47 4.15 -0.67 11.49
CA GLU A 47 3.50 -1.38 10.42
C GLU A 47 4.03 -0.76 9.14
N SER A 48 4.82 -1.52 8.38
CA SER A 48 5.50 -1.12 7.15
C SER A 48 4.48 -0.58 6.15
N ALA A 49 4.11 0.68 6.29
CA ALA A 49 3.38 1.39 5.26
C ALA A 49 4.30 1.41 4.04
N SER A 50 3.99 0.61 3.02
CA SER A 50 4.73 0.60 1.76
C SER A 50 4.86 2.05 1.25
N SER A 51 6.02 2.39 0.70
CA SER A 51 6.24 3.72 0.13
C SER A 51 5.14 4.05 -0.89
N PRO A 52 4.69 5.32 -0.96
CA PRO A 52 3.76 5.75 -1.99
C PRO A 52 4.31 5.47 -3.39
N VAL A 53 3.48 4.90 -4.26
CA VAL A 53 3.81 4.61 -5.66
C VAL A 53 3.11 5.56 -6.63
N GLY A 54 2.19 6.38 -6.13
CA GLY A 54 1.47 7.38 -6.89
C GLY A 54 0.69 8.34 -6.01
N GLU A 55 0.14 9.37 -6.63
CA GLU A 55 -0.68 10.40 -6.01
C GLU A 55 -1.93 10.67 -6.84
N VAL A 56 -3.04 10.89 -6.15
CA VAL A 56 -4.31 11.27 -6.77
C VAL A 56 -4.23 12.72 -7.24
N SER A 57 -4.15 12.94 -8.55
CA SER A 57 -4.05 14.28 -9.14
C SER A 57 -5.42 14.96 -9.32
N LEU A 58 -6.50 14.19 -9.48
CA LEU A 58 -7.86 14.71 -9.67
C LEU A 58 -8.89 13.73 -9.16
N VAL A 59 -9.94 14.27 -8.50
CA VAL A 59 -11.15 13.52 -8.14
C VAL A 59 -12.37 14.30 -8.57
N ILE A 60 -13.28 13.64 -9.29
CA ILE A 60 -14.62 14.16 -9.59
C ILE A 60 -15.63 13.20 -8.95
N GLY A 61 -16.68 13.72 -8.32
CA GLY A 61 -17.73 12.92 -7.71
C GLY A 61 -17.29 12.14 -6.47
N LYS A 62 -17.72 10.88 -6.38
CA LYS A 62 -17.45 10.02 -5.22
C LYS A 62 -16.56 8.84 -5.58
N ALA A 63 -15.47 8.70 -4.84
CA ALA A 63 -14.57 7.56 -4.92
C ALA A 63 -14.05 7.19 -3.54
N PHE A 64 -13.66 5.94 -3.38
CA PHE A 64 -13.17 5.37 -2.12
C PHE A 64 -11.87 4.61 -2.34
N LEU A 65 -10.98 4.74 -1.38
CA LEU A 65 -9.72 4.01 -1.30
C LEU A 65 -9.82 2.97 -0.18
N SER A 66 -9.40 1.76 -0.47
CA SER A 66 -9.31 0.66 0.48
C SER A 66 -7.94 0.02 0.41
N SER A 67 -7.37 -0.38 1.54
CA SER A 67 -6.16 -1.19 1.65
C SER A 67 -6.40 -2.36 2.61
N ALA A 68 -5.40 -3.21 2.85
CA ALA A 68 -5.53 -4.36 3.74
C ALA A 68 -6.07 -3.97 5.14
N ASN A 69 -5.64 -2.82 5.66
CA ASN A 69 -5.96 -2.37 7.02
C ASN A 69 -6.97 -1.21 7.04
N MET A 70 -7.41 -0.72 5.89
CA MET A 70 -8.24 0.47 5.78
C MET A 70 -9.34 0.29 4.75
N ARG A 71 -10.61 0.45 5.16
CA ARG A 71 -11.76 0.26 4.28
C ARG A 71 -12.47 1.58 3.99
N GLY A 72 -12.65 1.85 2.70
CA GLY A 72 -13.61 2.81 2.20
C GLY A 72 -13.38 4.27 2.61
N LEU A 73 -12.14 4.74 2.72
CA LEU A 73 -11.88 6.16 2.88
C LEU A 73 -12.22 6.91 1.59
N ARG A 74 -12.91 8.05 1.75
CA ARG A 74 -13.22 8.91 0.61
C ARG A 74 -11.93 9.50 0.03
N VAL A 75 -11.71 9.27 -1.26
CA VAL A 75 -10.55 9.77 -2.00
C VAL A 75 -10.63 11.29 -2.18
N ARG A 76 -9.48 11.95 -2.05
CA ARG A 76 -9.26 13.37 -2.31
C ARG A 76 -8.02 13.56 -3.18
N SER A 77 -7.96 14.68 -3.87
CA SER A 77 -6.73 15.08 -4.56
C SER A 77 -5.60 15.28 -3.54
N GLY A 78 -4.41 14.79 -3.86
CA GLY A 78 -3.25 14.73 -2.95
C GLY A 78 -3.14 13.44 -2.12
N ASP A 79 -4.15 12.56 -2.12
CA ASP A 79 -4.04 11.27 -1.43
C ASP A 79 -3.00 10.38 -2.12
N PHE A 80 -2.18 9.71 -1.31
CA PHE A 80 -1.17 8.79 -1.81
C PHE A 80 -1.77 7.42 -2.10
N ILE A 81 -1.29 6.81 -3.17
CA ILE A 81 -1.60 5.43 -3.58
C ILE A 81 -0.39 4.55 -3.29
N ARG A 82 -0.65 3.34 -2.78
CA ARG A 82 0.36 2.34 -2.41
C ARG A 82 0.08 0.99 -3.07
N GLU A 83 1.07 0.11 -3.07
CA GLU A 83 0.83 -1.30 -3.42
C GLU A 83 -0.23 -1.90 -2.46
N GLY A 84 -1.14 -2.67 -3.03
CA GLY A 84 -2.28 -3.29 -2.32
C GLY A 84 -3.55 -2.43 -2.28
N ASP A 85 -3.47 -1.14 -2.61
CA ASP A 85 -4.63 -0.25 -2.60
C ASP A 85 -5.63 -0.58 -3.70
N THR A 86 -6.91 -0.42 -3.39
CA THR A 86 -8.03 -0.55 -4.30
C THR A 86 -8.80 0.77 -4.37
N ILE A 87 -8.96 1.30 -5.58
CA ILE A 87 -9.74 2.50 -5.89
C ILE A 87 -11.09 2.04 -6.42
N ARG A 88 -12.19 2.44 -5.75
CA ARG A 88 -13.56 2.21 -6.19
C ARG A 88 -14.28 3.53 -6.45
N THR A 89 -14.84 3.69 -7.62
CA THR A 89 -15.62 4.87 -8.03
C THR A 89 -17.11 4.58 -8.05
N GLU A 90 -17.92 5.54 -7.62
CA GLU A 90 -19.38 5.49 -7.77
C GLU A 90 -19.82 5.92 -9.17
N SER A 91 -21.15 5.97 -9.41
CA SER A 91 -21.73 6.29 -10.71
C SER A 91 -21.36 7.67 -11.27
N ASN A 92 -20.92 8.58 -10.41
CA ASN A 92 -20.42 9.91 -10.77
C ASN A 92 -18.95 10.10 -10.41
N GLY A 93 -18.27 9.02 -9.95
CA GLY A 93 -16.89 9.05 -9.50
C GLY A 93 -15.92 8.98 -10.67
N HIS A 94 -14.84 9.76 -10.62
CA HIS A 94 -13.72 9.69 -11.54
C HIS A 94 -12.46 10.08 -10.81
N VAL A 95 -11.41 9.27 -10.91
CA VAL A 95 -10.13 9.48 -10.24
C VAL A 95 -9.00 9.44 -11.25
N HIS A 96 -8.10 10.41 -11.18
CA HIS A 96 -6.83 10.36 -11.89
C HIS A 96 -5.71 10.16 -10.87
N VAL A 97 -4.83 9.22 -11.16
CA VAL A 97 -3.61 8.93 -10.39
C VAL A 97 -2.41 9.18 -11.29
N ARG A 98 -1.42 9.90 -10.78
CA ARG A 98 -0.09 9.98 -11.38
C ARG A 98 0.84 9.10 -10.56
N PHE A 99 1.51 8.18 -11.21
CA PHE A 99 2.50 7.30 -10.60
C PHE A 99 3.90 7.90 -10.61
N ILE A 100 4.81 7.28 -9.85
CA ILE A 100 6.19 7.73 -9.66
C ILE A 100 7.05 7.68 -10.95
N ASP A 101 6.61 6.93 -11.97
CA ASP A 101 7.24 6.80 -13.31
C ASP A 101 6.51 7.64 -14.38
N GLU A 102 5.74 8.64 -13.96
CA GLU A 102 4.93 9.53 -14.79
C GLU A 102 3.77 8.83 -15.54
N ALA A 103 3.48 7.57 -15.26
CA ALA A 103 2.27 6.94 -15.76
C ALA A 103 1.01 7.66 -15.24
N VAL A 104 -0.03 7.71 -16.07
CA VAL A 104 -1.33 8.26 -15.67
C VAL A 104 -2.39 7.19 -15.78
N LEU A 105 -3.11 6.97 -14.69
CA LEU A 105 -4.26 6.09 -14.61
C LEU A 105 -5.53 6.91 -14.37
N SER A 106 -6.57 6.66 -15.17
CA SER A 106 -7.88 7.25 -14.97
C SER A 106 -8.89 6.15 -14.70
N VAL A 107 -9.40 6.09 -13.48
CA VAL A 107 -10.49 5.17 -13.07
C VAL A 107 -11.82 5.87 -13.31
N ARG A 108 -12.62 5.33 -14.23
CA ARG A 108 -13.88 5.90 -14.68
C ARG A 108 -15.02 5.61 -13.69
N PRO A 109 -16.26 6.16 -13.91
CA PRO A 109 -17.41 5.82 -13.07
C PRO A 109 -17.72 4.32 -13.02
N ARG A 110 -18.22 3.85 -11.87
CA ARG A 110 -18.58 2.44 -11.61
C ARG A 110 -17.43 1.47 -11.90
N SER A 111 -16.26 1.79 -11.42
CA SER A 111 -15.05 0.99 -11.65
C SER A 111 -14.38 0.66 -10.35
N GLU A 112 -13.73 -0.50 -10.32
CA GLU A 112 -12.90 -0.95 -9.22
C GLU A 112 -11.55 -1.45 -9.76
N LEU A 113 -10.48 -0.81 -9.30
CA LEU A 113 -9.12 -1.10 -9.75
C LEU A 113 -8.20 -1.23 -8.54
N GLN A 114 -7.39 -2.29 -8.54
CA GLN A 114 -6.39 -2.59 -7.52
C GLN A 114 -4.97 -2.44 -8.07
N VAL A 115 -4.10 -1.82 -7.29
CA VAL A 115 -2.65 -1.73 -7.54
C VAL A 115 -2.00 -2.92 -6.84
N LEU A 116 -1.73 -4.00 -7.56
CA LEU A 116 -1.17 -5.24 -6.99
C LEU A 116 0.32 -5.11 -6.69
N ALA A 117 1.07 -4.51 -7.62
CA ALA A 117 2.49 -4.18 -7.48
C ALA A 117 2.83 -2.99 -8.36
N TYR A 118 3.65 -2.09 -7.84
CA TYR A 118 4.14 -0.93 -8.59
C TYR A 118 5.53 -0.55 -8.11
N ARG A 119 6.55 -0.93 -8.84
CA ARG A 119 7.96 -0.64 -8.53
C ARG A 119 8.61 -0.01 -9.73
N PHE A 120 9.23 1.11 -9.51
CA PHE A 120 10.02 1.81 -10.51
C PHE A 120 11.45 1.96 -9.99
N ASP A 121 12.40 1.39 -10.72
CA ASP A 121 13.85 1.53 -10.46
C ASP A 121 14.42 2.41 -11.56
N GLU A 122 14.66 3.69 -11.25
CA GLU A 122 15.18 4.67 -12.19
C GLU A 122 16.62 4.34 -12.61
N ALA A 123 17.40 3.73 -11.70
CA ALA A 123 18.79 3.37 -11.97
C ALA A 123 18.90 2.11 -12.85
N ASN A 124 17.95 1.16 -12.69
CA ASN A 124 17.87 -0.08 -13.46
C ASN A 124 16.43 -0.31 -13.91
N PRO A 125 15.96 0.44 -14.93
CA PRO A 125 14.53 0.45 -15.30
C PRO A 125 13.97 -0.92 -15.69
N GLU A 126 14.81 -1.85 -16.16
CA GLU A 126 14.46 -3.22 -16.47
C GLU A 126 14.02 -4.04 -15.23
N ASN A 127 14.36 -3.59 -14.02
CA ASN A 127 13.91 -4.19 -12.77
C ASN A 127 12.52 -3.70 -12.33
N SER A 128 11.99 -2.69 -13.00
CA SER A 128 10.66 -2.14 -12.71
C SER A 128 9.57 -3.19 -12.92
N LEU A 129 8.49 -3.09 -12.14
CA LEU A 129 7.36 -4.03 -12.17
C LEU A 129 6.07 -3.24 -11.99
N VAL A 130 5.14 -3.39 -12.93
CA VAL A 130 3.78 -2.85 -12.81
C VAL A 130 2.77 -3.97 -12.95
N LYS A 131 1.93 -4.16 -11.93
CA LYS A 131 0.82 -5.10 -11.95
C LYS A 131 -0.44 -4.45 -11.39
N LEU A 132 -1.41 -4.25 -12.25
CA LEU A 132 -2.71 -3.68 -11.94
C LEU A 132 -3.80 -4.75 -12.12
N ASN A 133 -4.94 -4.58 -11.48
CA ASN A 133 -6.10 -5.44 -11.61
C ASN A 133 -7.37 -4.59 -11.73
N LEU A 134 -7.96 -4.53 -12.92
CA LEU A 134 -9.27 -3.94 -13.15
C LEU A 134 -10.32 -5.01 -12.84
N LEU A 135 -10.92 -4.94 -11.66
CA LEU A 135 -11.92 -5.92 -11.19
C LEU A 135 -13.24 -5.76 -11.94
N GLU A 136 -13.66 -4.51 -12.18
CA GLU A 136 -14.84 -4.16 -12.99
C GLU A 136 -14.78 -2.71 -13.47
N GLY A 137 -15.54 -2.39 -14.50
CA GLY A 137 -15.71 -1.03 -15.02
C GLY A 137 -14.66 -0.64 -16.05
N THR A 138 -14.25 0.62 -16.08
CA THR A 138 -13.41 1.20 -17.13
C THR A 138 -12.23 1.96 -16.58
N ALA A 139 -11.04 1.69 -17.11
CA ALA A 139 -9.82 2.44 -16.83
C ALA A 139 -9.11 2.86 -18.13
N ARG A 140 -8.51 4.05 -18.13
CA ARG A 140 -7.54 4.48 -19.15
C ARG A 140 -6.17 4.53 -18.52
N THR A 141 -5.19 4.00 -19.22
CA THR A 141 -3.80 4.00 -18.79
C THR A 141 -2.93 4.64 -19.87
N VAL A 142 -2.15 5.64 -19.48
CA VAL A 142 -1.05 6.18 -20.26
C VAL A 142 0.23 5.66 -19.62
N SER A 143 0.99 4.87 -20.35
CA SER A 143 2.20 4.19 -19.85
C SER A 143 3.28 5.18 -19.44
N GLY A 144 3.88 4.95 -18.27
CA GLY A 144 5.08 5.65 -17.80
C GLY A 144 6.38 4.97 -18.24
N GLU A 145 7.48 5.38 -17.63
CA GLU A 145 8.81 4.88 -17.98
C GLU A 145 8.99 3.39 -17.63
N ALA A 146 8.42 2.91 -16.53
CA ALA A 146 8.49 1.49 -16.16
C ALA A 146 7.92 0.57 -17.26
N ALA A 147 6.78 0.94 -17.83
CA ALA A 147 6.14 0.16 -18.89
C ALA A 147 6.84 0.30 -20.26
N LYS A 148 7.57 1.38 -20.51
CA LYS A 148 8.38 1.58 -21.73
C LYS A 148 9.66 0.77 -21.71
N THR A 149 10.31 0.67 -20.55
CA THR A 149 11.62 0.03 -20.38
C THR A 149 11.51 -1.43 -19.95
N ALA A 150 10.58 -1.77 -19.06
CA ALA A 150 10.33 -3.13 -18.55
C ALA A 150 9.00 -3.71 -19.05
N ARG A 151 8.79 -3.72 -20.37
CA ARG A 151 7.54 -4.19 -21.03
C ARG A 151 7.14 -5.59 -20.60
N GLU A 152 8.11 -6.48 -20.44
CA GLU A 152 7.92 -7.87 -20.01
C GLU A 152 7.48 -7.98 -18.54
N ARG A 153 7.44 -6.87 -17.82
CA ARG A 153 7.06 -6.80 -16.40
C ARG A 153 5.86 -5.91 -16.13
N PHE A 154 5.22 -5.39 -17.20
CA PHE A 154 3.94 -4.69 -17.10
C PHE A 154 2.79 -5.67 -17.33
N ARG A 155 1.77 -5.58 -16.47
CA ARG A 155 0.54 -6.36 -16.61
C ARG A 155 -0.66 -5.62 -16.03
N LEU A 156 -1.74 -5.53 -16.81
CA LEU A 156 -3.07 -5.20 -16.33
C LEU A 156 -3.95 -6.45 -16.46
N ASN A 157 -4.41 -6.98 -15.34
CA ASN A 157 -5.40 -8.05 -15.32
C ASN A 157 -6.81 -7.49 -15.40
N THR A 158 -7.72 -8.27 -15.98
CA THR A 158 -9.17 -8.13 -15.93
C THR A 158 -9.75 -9.44 -15.40
N PRO A 159 -11.07 -9.59 -15.21
CA PRO A 159 -11.64 -10.88 -14.78
C PRO A 159 -11.34 -12.05 -15.71
N ILE A 160 -11.20 -11.81 -17.03
CA ILE A 160 -11.10 -12.87 -18.04
C ILE A 160 -9.75 -12.90 -18.80
N ALA A 161 -8.95 -11.85 -18.74
CA ALA A 161 -7.75 -11.72 -19.55
C ALA A 161 -6.62 -10.96 -18.88
N ALA A 162 -5.41 -11.16 -19.37
CA ALA A 162 -4.23 -10.37 -19.07
C ALA A 162 -3.90 -9.44 -20.26
N ILE A 163 -3.49 -8.23 -19.95
CA ILE A 163 -3.06 -7.20 -20.90
C ILE A 163 -1.62 -6.82 -20.60
N GLY A 164 -0.76 -6.99 -21.60
CA GLY A 164 0.59 -6.41 -21.64
C GLY A 164 0.64 -5.18 -22.52
N VAL A 165 1.65 -4.32 -22.35
CA VAL A 165 1.78 -3.06 -23.09
C VAL A 165 3.12 -2.93 -23.81
N ARG A 166 3.11 -2.10 -24.84
CA ARG A 166 4.31 -1.70 -25.60
C ARG A 166 4.38 -0.16 -25.74
N GLY A 167 4.36 0.54 -24.58
CA GLY A 167 4.39 2.01 -24.58
C GLY A 167 3.11 2.61 -25.16
N THR A 168 2.04 2.70 -24.33
CA THR A 168 0.68 2.84 -24.84
C THR A 168 -0.15 3.87 -24.10
N ASP A 169 -1.11 4.44 -24.80
CA ASP A 169 -2.32 5.06 -24.28
C ASP A 169 -3.52 4.19 -24.69
N PHE A 170 -4.19 3.59 -23.74
CA PHE A 170 -5.29 2.66 -24.00
C PHE A 170 -6.39 2.75 -22.94
N VAL A 171 -7.58 2.33 -23.34
CA VAL A 171 -8.77 2.24 -22.49
C VAL A 171 -9.23 0.78 -22.44
N VAL A 172 -9.53 0.31 -21.25
CA VAL A 172 -10.08 -1.03 -21.02
C VAL A 172 -11.38 -0.90 -20.25
N SER A 173 -12.40 -1.62 -20.69
CA SER A 173 -13.67 -1.80 -19.98
C SER A 173 -13.89 -3.28 -19.76
N ALA A 174 -14.10 -3.70 -18.50
CA ALA A 174 -14.24 -5.09 -18.11
C ALA A 174 -15.50 -5.32 -17.27
N THR A 175 -16.14 -6.46 -17.52
CA THR A 175 -17.16 -7.07 -16.67
C THR A 175 -16.68 -8.46 -16.25
N ALA A 176 -17.50 -9.22 -15.53
CA ALA A 176 -17.14 -10.56 -15.10
C ALA A 176 -16.84 -11.52 -16.28
N ASP A 177 -17.44 -11.27 -17.44
CA ASP A 177 -17.49 -12.15 -18.62
C ASP A 177 -17.09 -11.47 -19.94
N SER A 178 -16.82 -10.17 -19.93
CA SER A 178 -16.46 -9.46 -21.16
C SER A 178 -15.33 -8.44 -20.95
N LEU A 179 -14.57 -8.19 -22.00
CA LEU A 179 -13.51 -7.22 -22.09
C LEU A 179 -13.61 -6.44 -23.39
N LYS A 180 -13.53 -5.11 -23.29
CA LYS A 180 -13.37 -4.21 -24.44
C LYS A 180 -12.09 -3.42 -24.25
N ALA A 181 -11.21 -3.45 -25.24
CA ALA A 181 -9.97 -2.68 -25.22
C ALA A 181 -9.90 -1.77 -26.46
N LEU A 182 -9.53 -0.52 -26.26
CA LEU A 182 -9.28 0.48 -27.30
C LEU A 182 -7.87 1.04 -27.10
N VAL A 183 -7.05 1.00 -28.14
CA VAL A 183 -5.70 1.58 -28.14
C VAL A 183 -5.72 2.91 -28.88
N ASN A 184 -5.38 3.98 -28.18
CA ASN A 184 -5.25 5.32 -28.76
C ASN A 184 -3.88 5.49 -29.43
N ASP A 185 -2.82 5.06 -28.75
CA ASP A 185 -1.43 5.14 -29.21
C ASP A 185 -0.63 3.92 -28.73
N GLY A 186 0.36 3.49 -29.52
CA GLY A 186 1.20 2.33 -29.23
C GLY A 186 0.53 0.99 -29.51
N ALA A 187 0.82 -0.04 -28.71
CA ALA A 187 0.25 -1.38 -28.87
C ALA A 187 0.06 -2.10 -27.52
N ILE A 188 -0.97 -2.92 -27.41
CA ILE A 188 -1.22 -3.84 -26.29
C ILE A 188 -1.30 -5.27 -26.79
N VAL A 189 -0.99 -6.22 -25.90
CA VAL A 189 -1.19 -7.64 -26.12
C VAL A 189 -2.24 -8.12 -25.13
N VAL A 190 -3.33 -8.70 -25.62
CA VAL A 190 -4.45 -9.22 -24.82
C VAL A 190 -4.46 -10.75 -24.93
N ALA A 191 -4.42 -11.43 -23.79
CA ALA A 191 -4.46 -12.89 -23.73
C ALA A 191 -5.52 -13.37 -22.73
N PRO A 192 -6.46 -14.24 -23.11
CA PRO A 192 -7.39 -14.88 -22.18
C PRO A 192 -6.65 -15.66 -21.10
N PHE A 193 -7.21 -15.72 -19.88
CA PHE A 193 -6.66 -16.58 -18.84
C PHE A 193 -6.79 -18.07 -19.23
N SER A 194 -5.75 -18.82 -18.94
CA SER A 194 -5.65 -20.25 -19.24
C SER A 194 -4.60 -20.89 -18.33
N THR A 195 -4.38 -22.20 -18.49
CA THR A 195 -3.29 -22.91 -17.80
C THR A 195 -1.90 -22.38 -18.17
N GLN A 196 -1.76 -21.69 -19.32
CA GLN A 196 -0.51 -21.08 -19.79
C GLN A 196 -0.47 -19.55 -19.56
N CYS A 197 -1.59 -18.94 -19.17
CA CYS A 197 -1.71 -17.54 -18.81
C CYS A 197 -2.41 -17.41 -17.45
N LEU A 198 -1.66 -17.58 -16.37
CA LEU A 198 -2.21 -17.53 -15.01
C LEU A 198 -2.42 -16.09 -14.55
N GLN A 199 -3.51 -15.84 -13.82
CA GLN A 199 -3.82 -14.54 -13.22
C GLN A 199 -2.72 -14.05 -12.25
N GLY A 200 -2.07 -14.98 -11.55
CA GLY A 200 -0.94 -14.70 -10.64
C GLY A 200 0.35 -14.28 -11.34
N GLY A 201 0.50 -14.52 -12.65
CA GLY A 201 1.71 -14.21 -13.41
C GLY A 201 2.07 -12.72 -13.45
N THR A 202 3.27 -12.43 -13.93
CA THR A 202 3.77 -11.08 -14.22
C THR A 202 4.03 -10.96 -15.72
N GLY A 203 3.93 -9.73 -16.26
CA GLY A 203 4.16 -9.46 -17.67
C GLY A 203 3.08 -10.01 -18.62
N PRO A 204 3.27 -9.82 -19.94
CA PRO A 204 2.32 -10.26 -20.95
C PRO A 204 2.24 -11.80 -21.04
N CYS A 205 1.08 -12.30 -21.48
CA CYS A 205 0.94 -13.68 -21.91
C CYS A 205 1.02 -13.74 -23.44
N ASN A 206 1.74 -14.74 -23.96
CA ASN A 206 1.94 -14.90 -25.41
C ASN A 206 1.08 -16.01 -26.02
N PHE A 207 0.44 -16.83 -25.19
CA PHE A 207 -0.42 -17.92 -25.66
C PHE A 207 -1.84 -17.43 -25.96
N ASN A 208 -2.35 -17.71 -27.13
CA ASN A 208 -3.66 -17.25 -27.63
C ASN A 208 -3.86 -15.74 -27.50
N SER A 209 -2.78 -14.97 -27.62
CA SER A 209 -2.82 -13.54 -27.49
C SER A 209 -3.15 -12.86 -28.81
N VAL A 210 -3.82 -11.70 -28.69
CA VAL A 210 -4.09 -10.79 -29.82
C VAL A 210 -3.34 -9.48 -29.54
N GLU A 211 -2.59 -9.00 -30.54
CA GLU A 211 -1.95 -7.70 -30.50
C GLU A 211 -2.87 -6.65 -31.14
N LEU A 212 -3.05 -5.52 -30.45
CA LEU A 212 -3.84 -4.38 -30.88
C LEU A 212 -2.94 -3.16 -30.99
N GLY A 213 -2.87 -2.57 -32.17
CA GLY A 213 -2.18 -1.30 -32.41
C GLY A 213 -3.08 -0.08 -32.25
N GLY A 214 -2.49 1.12 -32.30
CA GLY A 214 -3.21 2.39 -32.22
C GLY A 214 -4.35 2.50 -33.24
N GLY A 215 -5.51 3.03 -32.79
CA GLY A 215 -6.72 3.10 -33.57
C GLY A 215 -7.55 1.80 -33.63
N SER A 216 -7.12 0.75 -32.95
CA SER A 216 -7.79 -0.57 -32.96
C SER A 216 -8.64 -0.79 -31.70
N MET A 217 -9.77 -1.50 -31.89
CA MET A 217 -10.63 -1.94 -30.80
C MET A 217 -10.82 -3.47 -30.85
N GLN A 218 -10.78 -4.11 -29.71
CA GLN A 218 -11.08 -5.53 -29.52
C GLN A 218 -12.17 -5.72 -28.47
N ILE A 219 -13.03 -6.70 -28.71
CA ILE A 219 -14.04 -7.20 -27.76
C ILE A 219 -13.75 -8.70 -27.56
N LEU A 220 -13.65 -9.12 -26.31
CA LEU A 220 -13.60 -10.51 -25.86
C LEU A 220 -14.82 -10.79 -24.99
N GLU A 221 -15.51 -11.89 -25.25
CA GLU A 221 -16.68 -12.40 -24.53
C GLU A 221 -16.47 -13.85 -24.12
#